data_de984aef46d395110976bb528d1c1e41
#
_entry.id   de984aef46d395110976bb528d1c1e41
#
_cell.length_a   1.000
_cell.length_b   1.000
_cell.length_c   1.000
_cell.angle_alpha   90.00
_cell.angle_beta   90.00
_cell.angle_gamma   90.00
#
_symmetry.space_group_name_H-M   'P 1'
#
loop_
_entity.id
_entity.type
_entity.pdbx_description
1 polymer ?
#
loop_
_entity_poly.entity_id
_entity_poly.type
_entity_poly.pdbx_seq_one_letter_code
_entity_poly.pdbx_strand_id
1 'polypeptide(L)'
;MAGIPHDHYEPKTKGEKWLSSRLPIVGLLYDTIMIPTPKNLNWMWIWGIVLTFCLALQIITGIVLVMHYTPHVDMAFASVEHIMRNVNGGHMIRYLHQNGASLFFIAVYAHIFRGLYYGSYKAPREITWIIGMLIYLLMMGTAFMGYVLPWGQMSFWGATVITGLFGAIPFIGEPIQTLLLGGPAVDNATLNRFFSLHYLFPFLIAGL
;
A
#
# COMPACT_ATOMS: atom_id res chain seq x y z
N MET A 1 28.53 -16.52 15.89
CA MET A 1 28.36 -15.10 16.28
C MET A 1 27.61 -15.11 17.60
N ALA A 2 28.22 -14.70 18.69
CA ALA A 2 27.58 -14.60 19.99
C ALA A 2 26.48 -13.53 19.86
N GLY A 3 25.21 -13.90 20.12
CA GLY A 3 24.09 -12.98 20.06
C GLY A 3 24.30 -11.85 21.07
N ILE A 4 24.12 -10.61 20.62
CA ILE A 4 24.09 -9.46 21.51
C ILE A 4 22.91 -9.68 22.46
N PRO A 5 23.11 -9.62 23.79
CA PRO A 5 21.99 -9.78 24.72
C PRO A 5 20.95 -8.71 24.45
N HIS A 6 19.74 -9.15 24.16
CA HIS A 6 18.57 -8.30 24.04
C HIS A 6 17.89 -8.22 25.40
N ASP A 7 17.73 -7.03 25.92
CA ASP A 7 16.83 -6.78 27.04
C ASP A 7 15.39 -6.94 26.53
N HIS A 8 14.77 -8.06 26.83
CA HIS A 8 13.36 -8.28 26.56
C HIS A 8 12.50 -7.39 27.46
N TYR A 9 11.32 -7.02 26.95
CA TYR A 9 10.35 -6.24 27.72
C TYR A 9 9.94 -6.99 28.99
N GLU A 10 10.22 -6.43 30.17
CA GLU A 10 9.75 -6.94 31.45
C GLU A 10 8.62 -6.06 31.99
N PRO A 11 7.37 -6.60 32.08
CA PRO A 11 6.25 -5.85 32.60
C PRO A 11 6.42 -5.59 34.11
N LYS A 12 6.37 -4.32 34.54
CA LYS A 12 6.66 -3.89 35.91
C LYS A 12 5.40 -3.85 36.77
N THR A 13 4.29 -3.37 36.27
CA THR A 13 3.06 -3.21 37.03
C THR A 13 2.15 -4.43 36.93
N LYS A 14 1.21 -4.58 37.90
CA LYS A 14 0.21 -5.69 37.88
C LYS A 14 -0.65 -5.64 36.61
N GLY A 15 -1.01 -4.44 36.14
CA GLY A 15 -1.77 -4.25 34.91
C GLY A 15 -1.00 -4.67 33.66
N GLU A 16 0.28 -4.30 33.58
CA GLU A 16 1.16 -4.71 32.48
C GLU A 16 1.35 -6.23 32.45
N LYS A 17 1.57 -6.87 33.61
CA LYS A 17 1.69 -8.33 33.71
C LYS A 17 0.42 -9.02 33.25
N TRP A 18 -0.74 -8.51 33.67
CA TRP A 18 -2.04 -9.06 33.28
C TRP A 18 -2.25 -8.89 31.75
N LEU A 19 -1.94 -7.73 31.20
CA LEU A 19 -2.07 -7.46 29.77
C LEU A 19 -1.09 -8.32 28.95
N SER A 20 0.19 -8.33 29.30
CA SER A 20 1.24 -9.06 28.56
C SER A 20 1.02 -10.57 28.57
N SER A 21 0.41 -11.13 29.62
CA SER A 21 0.08 -12.56 29.68
C SER A 21 -1.06 -12.95 28.72
N ARG A 22 -1.87 -12.01 28.25
CA ARG A 22 -3.04 -12.23 27.37
C ARG A 22 -2.83 -11.68 25.96
N LEU A 23 -2.13 -10.58 25.86
CA LEU A 23 -1.90 -9.85 24.61
C LEU A 23 -0.50 -9.23 24.62
N PRO A 24 0.54 -9.96 24.17
CA PRO A 24 1.94 -9.54 24.26
C PRO A 24 2.34 -8.43 23.28
N ILE A 25 1.40 -7.55 22.88
CA ILE A 25 1.66 -6.47 21.91
C ILE A 25 2.74 -5.52 22.42
N VAL A 26 2.72 -5.14 23.70
CA VAL A 26 3.71 -4.20 24.26
C VAL A 26 5.12 -4.80 24.19
N GLY A 27 5.25 -6.09 24.52
CA GLY A 27 6.53 -6.81 24.38
C GLY A 27 6.99 -6.87 22.94
N LEU A 28 6.10 -7.23 22.02
CA LEU A 28 6.42 -7.29 20.58
C LEU A 28 6.86 -5.94 20.03
N LEU A 29 6.17 -4.86 20.37
CA LEU A 29 6.54 -3.51 19.96
C LEU A 29 7.88 -3.08 20.56
N TYR A 30 8.10 -3.35 21.84
CA TYR A 30 9.36 -3.04 22.51
C TYR A 30 10.53 -3.79 21.85
N ASP A 31 10.41 -5.08 21.67
CA ASP A 31 11.43 -5.91 21.04
C ASP A 31 11.72 -5.46 19.60
N THR A 32 10.68 -5.03 18.87
CA THR A 32 10.83 -4.49 17.51
C THR A 32 11.56 -3.14 17.49
N ILE A 33 11.25 -2.25 18.43
CA ILE A 33 11.87 -0.92 18.52
C ILE A 33 13.32 -1.02 19.05
N MET A 34 13.57 -1.94 19.99
CA MET A 34 14.87 -2.10 20.66
C MET A 34 15.84 -3.05 19.94
N ILE A 35 15.52 -3.46 18.70
CA ILE A 35 16.46 -4.25 17.89
C ILE A 35 17.80 -3.51 17.77
N PRO A 36 18.93 -4.13 18.16
CA PRO A 36 20.24 -3.50 18.05
C PRO A 36 20.56 -3.22 16.59
N THR A 37 20.75 -1.95 16.28
CA THR A 37 21.10 -1.51 14.94
C THR A 37 22.60 -1.44 14.78
N PRO A 38 23.16 -1.87 13.63
CA PRO A 38 24.59 -1.73 13.33
C PRO A 38 25.02 -0.26 13.34
N LYS A 39 26.19 0.04 13.92
CA LYS A 39 26.72 1.41 14.02
C LYS A 39 27.09 2.03 12.67
N ASN A 40 27.22 1.22 11.61
CA ASN A 40 27.56 1.66 10.26
C ASN A 40 26.36 1.95 9.37
N LEU A 41 25.14 2.04 9.92
CA LEU A 41 23.98 2.48 9.17
C LEU A 41 24.11 3.95 8.77
N ASN A 42 23.68 4.25 7.54
CA ASN A 42 23.63 5.59 6.99
C ASN A 42 22.20 5.89 6.49
N TRP A 43 21.99 7.08 5.95
CA TRP A 43 20.68 7.51 5.46
C TRP A 43 20.05 6.59 4.39
N MET A 44 20.83 5.76 3.71
CA MET A 44 20.28 4.77 2.76
C MET A 44 19.39 3.71 3.41
N TRP A 45 19.44 3.58 4.73
CA TRP A 45 18.63 2.58 5.46
C TRP A 45 17.28 3.11 5.96
N ILE A 46 17.01 4.41 5.83
CA ILE A 46 15.75 5.02 6.30
C ILE A 46 14.55 4.71 5.41
N TRP A 47 14.77 4.23 4.19
CA TRP A 47 13.69 4.06 3.20
C TRP A 47 12.57 3.13 3.65
N GLY A 48 12.86 2.11 4.45
CA GLY A 48 11.83 1.25 5.05
C GLY A 48 10.88 2.02 5.96
N ILE A 49 11.42 2.88 6.82
CA ILE A 49 10.61 3.74 7.72
C ILE A 49 9.81 4.76 6.93
N VAL A 50 10.41 5.36 5.90
CA VAL A 50 9.71 6.30 5.00
C VAL A 50 8.53 5.60 4.30
N LEU A 51 8.72 4.37 3.83
CA LEU A 51 7.66 3.59 3.20
C LEU A 51 6.52 3.26 4.18
N THR A 52 6.84 2.89 5.41
CA THR A 52 5.84 2.65 6.46
C THR A 52 5.02 3.92 6.74
N PHE A 53 5.68 5.07 6.83
CA PHE A 53 5.00 6.36 6.99
C PHE A 53 4.12 6.68 5.77
N CYS A 54 4.62 6.49 4.55
CA CYS A 54 3.83 6.69 3.34
C CYS A 54 2.60 5.77 3.31
N LEU A 55 2.73 4.49 3.66
CA LEU A 55 1.61 3.56 3.71
C LEU A 55 0.55 4.01 4.73
N ALA A 56 0.97 4.39 5.93
CA ALA A 56 0.05 4.91 6.95
C ALA A 56 -0.68 6.17 6.48
N LEU A 57 0.04 7.10 5.85
CA LEU A 57 -0.55 8.31 5.27
C LEU A 57 -1.58 7.97 4.19
N GLN A 58 -1.27 7.04 3.28
CA GLN A 58 -2.18 6.62 2.22
C GLN A 58 -3.44 5.96 2.81
N ILE A 59 -3.31 5.09 3.79
CA ILE A 59 -4.46 4.44 4.44
C ILE A 59 -5.35 5.49 5.12
N ILE A 60 -4.77 6.38 5.94
CA ILE A 60 -5.53 7.40 6.68
C ILE A 60 -6.26 8.34 5.73
N THR A 61 -5.55 8.90 4.74
CA THR A 61 -6.15 9.81 3.76
C THR A 61 -7.19 9.10 2.89
N GLY A 62 -6.95 7.84 2.51
CA GLY A 62 -7.89 7.01 1.75
C GLY A 62 -9.19 6.76 2.52
N ILE A 63 -9.12 6.43 3.82
CA ILE A 63 -10.31 6.23 4.67
C ILE A 63 -11.15 7.52 4.73
N VAL A 64 -10.50 8.69 4.86
CA VAL A 64 -11.23 9.97 4.88
C VAL A 64 -11.88 10.27 3.52
N LEU A 65 -11.18 10.00 2.41
CA LEU A 65 -11.73 10.21 1.07
C LEU A 65 -12.92 9.31 0.78
N VAL A 66 -12.88 8.05 1.23
CA VAL A 66 -13.96 7.09 0.97
C VAL A 66 -15.27 7.47 1.65
N MET A 67 -15.24 8.27 2.72
CA MET A 67 -16.45 8.77 3.38
C MET A 67 -17.27 9.71 2.50
N HIS A 68 -16.68 10.27 1.44
CA HIS A 68 -17.29 11.25 0.55
C HIS A 68 -17.35 10.78 -0.91
N TYR A 69 -16.71 9.66 -1.22
CA TYR A 69 -16.60 9.12 -2.57
C TYR A 69 -17.72 8.12 -2.88
N THR A 70 -18.28 8.19 -4.09
CA THR A 70 -19.33 7.27 -4.55
C THR A 70 -18.85 6.48 -5.77
N PRO A 71 -18.62 5.16 -5.65
CA PRO A 71 -18.11 4.32 -6.74
C PRO A 71 -19.23 3.94 -7.75
N HIS A 72 -19.71 4.89 -8.49
CA HIS A 72 -20.72 4.72 -9.55
C HIS A 72 -20.35 5.55 -10.76
N VAL A 73 -20.50 5.02 -11.97
CA VAL A 73 -20.06 5.67 -13.22
C VAL A 73 -20.64 7.07 -13.42
N ASP A 74 -21.88 7.30 -13.00
CA ASP A 74 -22.54 8.61 -13.10
C ASP A 74 -22.18 9.57 -11.96
N MET A 75 -21.62 9.07 -10.85
CA MET A 75 -21.45 9.85 -9.63
C MET A 75 -19.97 10.00 -9.20
N ALA A 76 -19.09 9.09 -9.63
CA ALA A 76 -17.70 9.05 -9.17
C ALA A 76 -16.98 10.37 -9.43
N PHE A 77 -17.04 10.89 -10.65
CA PHE A 77 -16.42 12.17 -11.00
C PHE A 77 -16.99 13.34 -10.19
N ALA A 78 -18.32 13.43 -10.11
CA ALA A 78 -18.99 14.47 -9.35
C ALA A 78 -18.66 14.40 -7.84
N SER A 79 -18.52 13.19 -7.27
CA SER A 79 -18.13 13.01 -5.87
C SER A 79 -16.71 13.49 -5.59
N VAL A 80 -15.76 13.29 -6.53
CA VAL A 80 -14.41 13.83 -6.44
C VAL A 80 -14.40 15.36 -6.54
N GLU A 81 -15.19 15.94 -7.45
CA GLU A 81 -15.39 17.39 -7.53
C GLU A 81 -16.00 17.96 -6.23
N HIS A 82 -16.98 17.26 -5.65
CA HIS A 82 -17.56 17.62 -4.35
C HIS A 82 -16.50 17.63 -3.24
N ILE A 83 -15.63 16.60 -3.16
CA ILE A 83 -14.52 16.56 -2.21
C ILE A 83 -13.60 17.77 -2.39
N MET A 84 -13.27 18.10 -3.63
CA MET A 84 -12.34 19.18 -3.95
C MET A 84 -12.87 20.57 -3.63
N ARG A 85 -14.18 20.78 -3.77
CA ARG A 85 -14.78 22.13 -3.72
C ARG A 85 -15.62 22.39 -2.47
N ASN A 86 -16.31 21.38 -1.97
CA ASN A 86 -17.37 21.56 -0.98
C ASN A 86 -17.01 20.98 0.40
N VAL A 87 -16.12 19.98 0.45
CA VAL A 87 -15.69 19.39 1.73
C VAL A 87 -14.57 20.25 2.35
N ASN A 88 -14.75 20.64 3.60
CA ASN A 88 -13.75 21.43 4.30
C ASN A 88 -12.41 20.67 4.42
N GLY A 89 -11.33 21.22 3.86
CA GLY A 89 -10.03 20.53 3.78
C GLY A 89 -9.94 19.38 2.79
N GLY A 90 -11.02 19.07 2.05
CA GLY A 90 -11.08 17.93 1.13
C GLY A 90 -10.03 17.99 0.02
N HIS A 91 -9.79 19.17 -0.55
CA HIS A 91 -8.74 19.37 -1.55
C HIS A 91 -7.34 19.01 -1.00
N MET A 92 -7.05 19.38 0.25
CA MET A 92 -5.75 19.06 0.88
C MET A 92 -5.59 17.55 1.05
N ILE A 93 -6.60 16.86 1.58
CA ILE A 93 -6.56 15.41 1.79
C ILE A 93 -6.44 14.67 0.46
N ARG A 94 -7.18 15.10 -0.57
CA ARG A 94 -7.05 14.52 -1.90
C ARG A 94 -5.66 14.72 -2.49
N TYR A 95 -5.08 15.91 -2.38
CA TYR A 95 -3.71 16.15 -2.86
C TYR A 95 -2.66 15.38 -2.05
N LEU A 96 -2.82 15.25 -0.74
CA LEU A 96 -1.94 14.41 0.08
C LEU A 96 -2.01 12.96 -0.34
N HIS A 97 -3.20 12.45 -0.66
CA HIS A 97 -3.37 11.08 -1.15
C HIS A 97 -2.73 10.89 -2.53
N GLN A 98 -3.04 11.75 -3.48
CA GLN A 98 -2.55 11.65 -4.87
C GLN A 98 -1.03 11.86 -4.98
N ASN A 99 -0.51 12.93 -4.38
CA ASN A 99 0.92 13.24 -4.42
C ASN A 99 1.71 12.33 -3.48
N GLY A 100 1.11 11.93 -2.36
CA GLY A 100 1.67 10.95 -1.44
C GLY A 100 1.89 9.59 -2.12
N ALA A 101 1.02 9.17 -3.02
CA ALA A 101 1.24 7.97 -3.83
C ALA A 101 2.49 8.11 -4.72
N SER A 102 2.71 9.26 -5.35
CA SER A 102 3.92 9.52 -6.14
C SER A 102 5.19 9.48 -5.27
N LEU A 103 5.14 10.09 -4.08
CA LEU A 103 6.24 10.03 -3.11
C LEU A 103 6.52 8.59 -2.67
N PHE A 104 5.47 7.79 -2.47
CA PHE A 104 5.58 6.39 -2.09
C PHE A 104 6.34 5.59 -3.16
N PHE A 105 6.05 5.80 -4.46
CA PHE A 105 6.79 5.16 -5.55
C PHE A 105 8.24 5.62 -5.61
N ILE A 106 8.54 6.89 -5.44
CA ILE A 106 9.93 7.40 -5.38
C ILE A 106 10.68 6.69 -4.24
N ALA A 107 10.07 6.62 -3.07
CA ALA A 107 10.67 5.98 -1.90
C ALA A 107 10.90 4.47 -2.10
N VAL A 108 9.94 3.75 -2.74
CA VAL A 108 10.12 2.31 -2.99
C VAL A 108 11.19 2.04 -4.03
N TYR A 109 11.33 2.88 -5.06
CA TYR A 109 12.43 2.73 -6.02
C TYR A 109 13.79 2.92 -5.35
N ALA A 110 13.93 3.92 -4.48
CA ALA A 110 15.13 4.12 -3.70
C ALA A 110 15.40 2.93 -2.75
N HIS A 111 14.34 2.38 -2.14
CA HIS A 111 14.42 1.20 -1.29
C HIS A 111 14.87 -0.06 -2.05
N ILE A 112 14.32 -0.32 -3.22
CA ILE A 112 14.71 -1.43 -4.10
C ILE A 112 16.15 -1.24 -4.58
N PHE A 113 16.49 -0.04 -5.07
CA PHE A 113 17.86 0.27 -5.50
C PHE A 113 18.87 0.04 -4.40
N ARG A 114 18.60 0.47 -3.16
CA ARG A 114 19.44 0.19 -2.00
C ARG A 114 19.61 -1.31 -1.78
N GLY A 115 18.53 -2.10 -1.90
CA GLY A 115 18.58 -3.56 -1.79
C GLY A 115 19.46 -4.20 -2.84
N LEU A 116 19.40 -3.73 -4.09
CA LEU A 116 20.25 -4.19 -5.19
C LEU A 116 21.72 -3.79 -4.98
N TYR A 117 21.96 -2.53 -4.64
CA TYR A 117 23.30 -1.98 -4.46
C TYR A 117 24.09 -2.72 -3.36
N TYR A 118 23.44 -2.97 -2.21
CA TYR A 118 24.07 -3.68 -1.09
C TYR A 118 23.96 -5.21 -1.16
N GLY A 119 23.36 -5.76 -2.22
CA GLY A 119 23.17 -7.21 -2.37
C GLY A 119 22.26 -7.82 -1.31
N SER A 120 21.30 -7.04 -0.78
CA SER A 120 20.41 -7.47 0.32
C SER A 120 19.42 -8.56 -0.10
N TYR A 121 19.36 -8.90 -1.39
CA TYR A 121 18.53 -9.97 -1.94
C TYR A 121 19.20 -11.35 -1.87
N LYS A 122 20.48 -11.42 -1.51
CA LYS A 122 21.25 -12.67 -1.44
C LYS A 122 21.00 -13.41 -0.13
N ALA A 123 21.38 -14.69 -0.12
CA ALA A 123 21.30 -15.54 1.05
C ALA A 123 21.80 -14.85 2.34
N PRO A 124 21.10 -14.98 3.44
CA PRO A 124 19.87 -15.75 3.72
C PRO A 124 18.57 -14.91 3.63
N ARG A 125 18.49 -13.89 2.76
CA ARG A 125 17.40 -12.89 2.71
C ARG A 125 16.51 -13.02 1.46
N GLU A 126 16.56 -14.13 0.75
CA GLU A 126 15.85 -14.36 -0.49
C GLU A 126 14.33 -14.26 -0.29
N ILE A 127 13.82 -14.86 0.76
CA ILE A 127 12.37 -14.83 1.07
C ILE A 127 11.91 -13.41 1.36
N THR A 128 12.67 -12.65 2.14
CA THR A 128 12.36 -11.24 2.41
C THR A 128 12.31 -10.42 1.12
N TRP A 129 13.23 -10.70 0.20
CA TRP A 129 13.24 -10.05 -1.12
C TRP A 129 12.01 -10.41 -1.95
N ILE A 130 11.64 -11.70 -1.99
CA ILE A 130 10.45 -12.17 -2.72
C ILE A 130 9.18 -11.53 -2.16
N ILE A 131 9.01 -11.48 -0.84
CA ILE A 131 7.89 -10.81 -0.18
C ILE A 131 7.86 -9.32 -0.58
N GLY A 132 9.01 -8.64 -0.53
CA GLY A 132 9.12 -7.24 -0.96
C GLY A 132 8.70 -7.03 -2.42
N MET A 133 9.04 -7.95 -3.33
CA MET A 133 8.60 -7.90 -4.73
C MET A 133 7.09 -8.13 -4.88
N LEU A 134 6.50 -9.01 -4.09
CA LEU A 134 5.05 -9.20 -4.06
C LEU A 134 4.33 -7.94 -3.55
N ILE A 135 4.83 -7.33 -2.48
CA ILE A 135 4.34 -6.03 -1.98
C ILE A 135 4.41 -4.96 -3.07
N TYR A 136 5.51 -4.90 -3.80
CA TYR A 136 5.68 -3.94 -4.91
C TYR A 136 4.64 -4.15 -6.02
N LEU A 137 4.37 -5.40 -6.43
CA LEU A 137 3.33 -5.71 -7.41
C LEU A 137 1.93 -5.33 -6.91
N LEU A 138 1.61 -5.63 -5.65
CA LEU A 138 0.35 -5.22 -5.02
C LEU A 138 0.23 -3.69 -4.97
N MET A 139 1.32 -2.99 -4.67
CA MET A 139 1.35 -1.53 -4.66
C MET A 139 1.10 -0.93 -6.05
N MET A 140 1.69 -1.52 -7.10
CA MET A 140 1.43 -1.10 -8.49
C MET A 140 -0.05 -1.29 -8.85
N GLY A 141 -0.62 -2.46 -8.53
CA GLY A 141 -2.05 -2.73 -8.74
C GLY A 141 -2.93 -1.77 -7.95
N THR A 142 -2.60 -1.52 -6.68
CA THR A 142 -3.32 -0.55 -5.83
C THR A 142 -3.33 0.84 -6.44
N ALA A 143 -2.17 1.35 -6.84
CA ALA A 143 -2.06 2.69 -7.41
C ALA A 143 -2.80 2.81 -8.75
N PHE A 144 -2.70 1.80 -9.60
CA PHE A 144 -3.44 1.75 -10.86
C PHE A 144 -4.96 1.82 -10.63
N MET A 145 -5.48 0.96 -9.76
CA MET A 145 -6.91 0.98 -9.44
C MET A 145 -7.35 2.32 -8.86
N GLY A 146 -6.54 2.91 -7.96
CA GLY A 146 -6.81 4.23 -7.39
C GLY A 146 -6.84 5.36 -8.43
N TYR A 147 -6.00 5.26 -9.46
CA TYR A 147 -6.00 6.21 -10.58
C TYR A 147 -7.29 6.13 -11.43
N VAL A 148 -7.92 4.98 -11.49
CA VAL A 148 -9.18 4.77 -12.21
C VAL A 148 -10.38 5.38 -11.46
N LEU A 149 -10.36 5.45 -10.13
CA LEU A 149 -11.51 5.87 -9.30
C LEU A 149 -12.08 7.26 -9.62
N PRO A 150 -11.30 8.30 -10.00
CA PRO A 150 -11.88 9.58 -10.38
C PRO A 150 -12.78 9.55 -11.61
N TRP A 151 -12.73 8.47 -12.38
CA TRP A 151 -13.59 8.20 -13.53
C TRP A 151 -13.62 9.29 -14.60
N GLY A 152 -12.48 9.96 -14.79
CA GLY A 152 -12.26 10.89 -15.89
C GLY A 152 -11.78 10.17 -17.15
N GLN A 153 -11.56 10.93 -18.23
CA GLN A 153 -11.10 10.38 -19.52
C GLN A 153 -9.80 9.56 -19.38
N MET A 154 -8.82 10.06 -18.65
CA MET A 154 -7.57 9.33 -18.42
C MET A 154 -7.78 8.06 -17.59
N SER A 155 -8.70 8.08 -16.64
CA SER A 155 -9.06 6.90 -15.84
C SER A 155 -9.67 5.81 -16.70
N PHE A 156 -10.64 6.17 -17.53
CA PHE A 156 -11.33 5.24 -18.43
C PHE A 156 -10.38 4.62 -19.46
N TRP A 157 -9.62 5.44 -20.17
CA TRP A 157 -8.69 4.94 -21.18
C TRP A 157 -7.50 4.19 -20.56
N GLY A 158 -7.03 4.63 -19.40
CA GLY A 158 -6.02 3.90 -18.62
C GLY A 158 -6.51 2.50 -18.21
N ALA A 159 -7.74 2.39 -17.72
CA ALA A 159 -8.36 1.10 -17.40
C ALA A 159 -8.47 0.21 -18.65
N THR A 160 -8.93 0.75 -19.76
CA THR A 160 -9.09 0.02 -21.03
C THR A 160 -7.75 -0.55 -21.52
N VAL A 161 -6.71 0.28 -21.55
CA VAL A 161 -5.37 -0.14 -22.05
C VAL A 161 -4.74 -1.17 -21.13
N ILE A 162 -4.70 -0.91 -19.81
CA ILE A 162 -4.03 -1.81 -18.86
C ILE A 162 -4.76 -3.16 -18.76
N THR A 163 -6.11 -3.17 -18.72
CA THR A 163 -6.84 -4.43 -18.70
C THR A 163 -6.71 -5.18 -20.01
N GLY A 164 -6.61 -4.47 -21.15
CA GLY A 164 -6.34 -5.05 -22.45
C GLY A 164 -5.01 -5.81 -22.55
N LEU A 165 -3.98 -5.38 -21.79
CA LEU A 165 -2.72 -6.11 -21.72
C LEU A 165 -2.89 -7.52 -21.12
N PHE A 166 -3.78 -7.70 -20.16
CA PHE A 166 -4.10 -9.01 -19.63
C PHE A 166 -4.78 -9.89 -20.68
N GLY A 167 -5.65 -9.31 -21.53
CA GLY A 167 -6.28 -10.01 -22.64
C GLY A 167 -5.30 -10.56 -23.68
N ALA A 168 -4.11 -9.98 -23.79
CA ALA A 168 -3.06 -10.44 -24.72
C ALA A 168 -2.35 -11.74 -24.25
N ILE A 169 -2.59 -12.22 -23.02
CA ILE A 169 -1.97 -13.45 -22.52
C ILE A 169 -2.60 -14.65 -23.24
N PRO A 170 -1.79 -15.52 -23.90
CA PRO A 170 -2.32 -16.67 -24.61
C PRO A 170 -3.15 -17.58 -23.70
N PHE A 171 -4.25 -18.11 -24.21
CA PHE A 171 -5.18 -19.09 -23.63
C PHE A 171 -6.00 -18.60 -22.41
N ILE A 172 -5.45 -17.77 -21.53
CA ILE A 172 -6.10 -17.36 -20.28
C ILE A 172 -6.40 -15.84 -20.21
N GLY A 173 -5.97 -15.07 -21.22
CA GLY A 173 -6.04 -13.62 -21.19
C GLY A 173 -7.46 -13.07 -21.17
N GLU A 174 -8.32 -13.56 -22.06
CA GLU A 174 -9.72 -13.12 -22.13
C GLU A 174 -10.51 -13.40 -20.84
N PRO A 175 -10.45 -14.62 -20.25
CA PRO A 175 -11.04 -14.86 -18.93
C PRO A 175 -10.53 -13.94 -17.83
N ILE A 176 -9.22 -13.65 -17.77
CA ILE A 176 -8.65 -12.74 -16.79
C ILE A 176 -9.14 -11.32 -17.02
N GLN A 177 -9.13 -10.85 -18.26
CA GLN A 177 -9.63 -9.51 -18.60
C GLN A 177 -11.10 -9.35 -18.22
N THR A 178 -11.95 -10.30 -18.59
CA THR A 178 -13.37 -10.31 -18.25
C THR A 178 -13.59 -10.36 -16.73
N LEU A 179 -12.77 -11.11 -16.00
CA LEU A 179 -12.80 -11.13 -14.54
C LEU A 179 -12.45 -9.77 -13.95
N LEU A 180 -11.43 -9.08 -14.45
CA LEU A 180 -11.02 -7.76 -14.00
C LEU A 180 -12.09 -6.70 -14.32
N LEU A 181 -12.61 -6.71 -15.53
CA LEU A 181 -13.63 -5.77 -15.99
C LEU A 181 -15.00 -5.99 -15.33
N GLY A 182 -15.35 -7.23 -15.07
CA GLY A 182 -16.69 -7.61 -14.62
C GLY A 182 -17.73 -7.68 -15.72
N GLY A 183 -17.27 -7.65 -16.97
CA GLY A 183 -18.11 -7.66 -18.17
C GLY A 183 -17.24 -7.55 -19.44
N PRO A 184 -17.86 -7.32 -20.59
CA PRO A 184 -17.17 -7.24 -21.88
C PRO A 184 -16.40 -5.94 -22.09
N ALA A 185 -16.65 -4.91 -21.28
CA ALA A 185 -16.07 -3.59 -21.41
C ALA A 185 -15.86 -2.92 -20.03
N VAL A 186 -15.10 -1.83 -20.04
CA VAL A 186 -14.91 -0.96 -18.86
C VAL A 186 -16.22 -0.26 -18.55
N ASP A 187 -16.80 -0.54 -17.40
CA ASP A 187 -18.10 -0.01 -16.98
C ASP A 187 -18.22 0.01 -15.44
N ASN A 188 -19.41 0.20 -14.93
CA ASN A 188 -19.70 0.29 -13.50
C ASN A 188 -19.21 -0.92 -12.71
N ALA A 189 -19.28 -2.12 -13.25
CA ALA A 189 -18.72 -3.33 -12.65
C ALA A 189 -17.20 -3.22 -12.44
N THR A 190 -16.48 -2.66 -13.41
CA THR A 190 -15.04 -2.41 -13.32
C THR A 190 -14.73 -1.41 -12.21
N LEU A 191 -15.45 -0.31 -12.17
CA LEU A 191 -15.27 0.73 -11.16
C LEU A 191 -15.47 0.19 -9.74
N ASN A 192 -16.53 -0.58 -9.51
CA ASN A 192 -16.81 -1.19 -8.21
C ASN A 192 -15.74 -2.19 -7.77
N ARG A 193 -15.26 -3.03 -8.69
CA ARG A 193 -14.18 -4.00 -8.41
C ARG A 193 -12.88 -3.29 -8.07
N PHE A 194 -12.51 -2.26 -8.85
CA PHE A 194 -11.30 -1.50 -8.62
C PHE A 194 -11.37 -0.70 -7.33
N PHE A 195 -12.53 -0.16 -6.98
CA PHE A 195 -12.76 0.47 -5.68
C PHE A 195 -12.53 -0.50 -4.53
N SER A 196 -13.15 -1.67 -4.59
CA SER A 196 -13.06 -2.69 -3.53
C SER A 196 -11.62 -3.22 -3.36
N LEU A 197 -10.92 -3.50 -4.46
CA LEU A 197 -9.54 -3.99 -4.43
C LEU A 197 -8.55 -2.88 -4.03
N HIS A 198 -8.76 -1.63 -4.48
CA HIS A 198 -7.95 -0.49 -4.07
C HIS A 198 -8.04 -0.25 -2.56
N TYR A 199 -9.24 -0.40 -1.99
CA TYR A 199 -9.44 -0.27 -0.56
C TYR A 199 -8.82 -1.44 0.24
N LEU A 200 -8.90 -2.66 -0.29
CA LEU A 200 -8.43 -3.88 0.38
C LEU A 200 -6.90 -4.04 0.37
N PHE A 201 -6.25 -3.79 -0.76
CA PHE A 201 -4.82 -4.08 -0.96
C PHE A 201 -3.88 -3.35 0.00
N PRO A 202 -4.10 -2.09 0.40
CA PRO A 202 -3.25 -1.44 1.40
C PRO A 202 -3.19 -2.18 2.73
N PHE A 203 -4.29 -2.79 3.18
CA PHE A 203 -4.30 -3.60 4.40
C PHE A 203 -3.59 -4.94 4.21
N LEU A 204 -3.70 -5.54 3.03
CA LEU A 204 -2.93 -6.74 2.71
C LEU A 204 -1.42 -6.43 2.68
N ILE A 205 -1.01 -5.30 2.09
CA ILE A 205 0.37 -4.82 2.09
C ILE A 205 0.87 -4.58 3.52
N ALA A 206 0.03 -4.00 4.39
CA ALA A 206 0.38 -3.75 5.79
C ALA A 206 0.53 -5.04 6.62
N GLY A 207 -0.11 -6.14 6.19
CA GLY A 207 -0.04 -7.46 6.85
C GLY A 207 1.12 -8.34 6.38
N LEU A 208 1.76 -8.01 5.27
CA LEU A 208 2.92 -8.71 4.71
C LEU A 208 4.25 -8.16 5.25
#